data_8575481fd7d6ee1c78694997a4c4b2f6
#
_entry.id   8575481fd7d6ee1c78694997a4c4b2f6
#
_cell.length_a   1.000
_cell.length_b   1.000
_cell.length_c   1.000
_cell.angle_alpha   90.00
_cell.angle_beta   90.00
_cell.angle_gamma   90.00
#
_symmetry.space_group_name_H-M   'P 1'
#
loop_
_entity.id
_entity.type
_entity.pdbx_description
1 polymer ?
#
loop_
_entity_poly.entity_id
_entity_poly.type
_entity_poly.pdbx_seq_one_letter_code
_entity_poly.pdbx_strand_id
1 'polypeptide(L)'
;IWQQYDHTVMGDTIQKPGGDSGVVRVHGTDKAVAASVDSSAVYCWAHPLTGGKQVVCESFRNLISVGAKPVAITNCLNFGSPENEESMGEFVECVQGIGEAAKYLKFPVVSGNVSFYNQTKDEGIKPTPSIGGVGLIKDYKKMITMDFKEIDNIVLVIGKTEGHIDQSLFARNILDEKNGPPPEINLFNEKNNGETLLKLIDSGLIKSAHDVS
;
A
#
# COMPACT_ATOMS: atom_id res chain seq x y z
N ILE A 1 5.85 15.67 -10.39
CA ILE A 1 6.77 16.37 -9.45
C ILE A 1 8.14 15.70 -9.45
N TRP A 2 8.24 14.37 -9.30
CA TRP A 2 9.52 13.64 -9.22
C TRP A 2 10.45 13.90 -10.43
N GLN A 3 9.92 14.17 -11.61
CA GLN A 3 10.69 14.48 -12.81
C GLN A 3 11.44 15.81 -12.73
N GLN A 4 11.05 16.68 -11.81
CA GLN A 4 11.68 17.98 -11.58
C GLN A 4 12.84 17.91 -10.58
N TYR A 5 13.01 16.78 -9.91
CA TYR A 5 14.05 16.54 -8.93
C TYR A 5 14.98 15.45 -9.42
N ASP A 6 16.24 15.53 -9.02
CA ASP A 6 17.18 14.45 -9.29
C ASP A 6 16.88 13.23 -8.43
N HIS A 7 16.17 12.26 -9.01
CA HIS A 7 15.85 10.98 -8.38
C HIS A 7 16.94 9.94 -8.58
N THR A 8 18.03 10.29 -9.24
CA THR A 8 19.17 9.41 -9.52
C THR A 8 20.43 9.84 -8.79
N VAL A 9 20.32 10.74 -7.81
CA VAL A 9 21.46 11.19 -6.97
C VAL A 9 22.26 9.99 -6.47
N MET A 10 23.57 10.05 -6.59
CA MET A 10 24.53 8.98 -6.29
C MET A 10 24.38 7.70 -7.14
N GLY A 11 23.45 7.65 -8.09
CA GLY A 11 23.25 6.50 -8.99
C GLY A 11 22.73 5.23 -8.28
N ASP A 12 22.11 5.37 -7.12
CA ASP A 12 21.66 4.23 -6.32
C ASP A 12 20.17 3.88 -6.52
N THR A 13 19.42 4.69 -7.29
CA THR A 13 18.02 4.39 -7.62
C THR A 13 17.94 3.27 -8.64
N ILE A 14 17.32 2.15 -8.27
CA ILE A 14 17.10 0.98 -9.12
C ILE A 14 15.72 1.05 -9.77
N GLN A 15 14.69 1.31 -8.97
CA GLN A 15 13.30 1.46 -9.43
C GLN A 15 12.87 2.90 -9.18
N LYS A 16 12.56 3.61 -10.28
CA LYS A 16 12.01 4.96 -10.26
C LYS A 16 10.56 4.95 -9.79
N PRO A 17 10.00 6.12 -9.40
CA PRO A 17 8.55 6.28 -9.24
C PRO A 17 7.79 5.83 -10.51
N GLY A 18 6.61 5.23 -10.30
CA GLY A 18 5.76 4.68 -11.38
C GLY A 18 5.67 3.15 -11.40
N GLY A 19 6.34 2.46 -10.47
CA GLY A 19 6.14 1.05 -10.13
C GLY A 19 5.48 0.93 -8.76
N ASP A 20 5.32 -0.30 -8.26
CA ASP A 20 4.68 -0.58 -6.97
C ASP A 20 5.45 0.01 -5.78
N SER A 21 6.76 0.09 -5.89
CA SER A 21 7.63 0.74 -4.88
C SER A 21 8.81 1.42 -5.55
N GLY A 22 9.27 2.51 -4.96
CA GLY A 22 10.60 3.06 -5.26
C GLY A 22 11.67 2.20 -4.60
N VAL A 23 12.77 1.91 -5.30
CA VAL A 23 13.86 1.05 -4.78
C VAL A 23 15.21 1.73 -4.94
N VAL A 24 15.96 1.80 -3.83
CA VAL A 24 17.29 2.41 -3.76
C VAL A 24 18.28 1.39 -3.19
N ARG A 25 19.44 1.23 -3.83
CA ARG A 25 20.52 0.39 -3.30
C ARG A 25 21.08 0.95 -2.00
N VAL A 26 21.50 0.05 -1.14
CA VAL A 26 22.34 0.43 0.00
C VAL A 26 23.80 0.38 -0.48
N HIS A 27 24.37 1.57 -0.68
CA HIS A 27 25.69 1.73 -1.25
C HIS A 27 26.76 0.82 -0.58
N GLY A 28 27.59 0.18 -1.39
CA GLY A 28 28.62 -0.75 -0.91
C GLY A 28 28.12 -2.13 -0.43
N THR A 29 26.85 -2.46 -0.71
CA THR A 29 26.26 -3.78 -0.37
C THR A 29 25.43 -4.33 -1.53
N ASP A 30 25.01 -5.60 -1.44
CA ASP A 30 24.03 -6.19 -2.37
C ASP A 30 22.57 -5.90 -1.95
N LYS A 31 22.33 -5.11 -0.89
CA LYS A 31 21.00 -4.80 -0.37
C LYS A 31 20.37 -3.60 -1.07
N ALA A 32 19.04 -3.56 -1.01
CA ALA A 32 18.28 -2.37 -1.36
C ALA A 32 17.13 -2.13 -0.36
N VAL A 33 16.69 -0.90 -0.28
CA VAL A 33 15.50 -0.47 0.47
C VAL A 33 14.42 -0.13 -0.54
N ALA A 34 13.24 -0.70 -0.34
CA ALA A 34 12.02 -0.34 -1.05
C ALA A 34 11.14 0.55 -0.17
N ALA A 35 10.44 1.49 -0.79
CA ALA A 35 9.48 2.36 -0.12
C ALA A 35 8.22 2.51 -0.97
N SER A 36 7.05 2.41 -0.34
CA SER A 36 5.74 2.72 -0.92
C SER A 36 5.02 3.78 -0.09
N VAL A 37 4.05 4.46 -0.69
CA VAL A 37 3.13 5.37 0.00
C VAL A 37 1.73 5.13 -0.53
N ASP A 38 0.85 4.73 0.36
CA ASP A 38 -0.49 4.26 0.02
C ASP A 38 -1.57 4.95 0.86
N SER A 39 -2.73 5.22 0.27
CA SER A 39 -3.87 5.82 0.94
C SER A 39 -5.15 5.58 0.14
N SER A 40 -6.24 5.27 0.82
CA SER A 40 -7.57 5.17 0.22
C SER A 40 -8.64 5.87 1.07
N ALA A 41 -8.77 7.18 0.87
CA ALA A 41 -9.74 7.99 1.60
C ALA A 41 -11.19 7.52 1.40
N VAL A 42 -11.51 6.95 0.24
CA VAL A 42 -12.86 6.47 -0.06
C VAL A 42 -13.20 5.18 0.69
N TYR A 43 -12.24 4.27 0.84
CA TYR A 43 -12.42 3.06 1.64
C TYR A 43 -12.53 3.38 3.13
N CYS A 44 -11.69 4.30 3.62
CA CYS A 44 -11.74 4.75 5.01
C CYS A 44 -13.04 5.50 5.34
N TRP A 45 -13.56 6.28 4.39
CA TRP A 45 -14.86 6.94 4.55
C TRP A 45 -16.02 5.96 4.52
N ALA A 46 -16.01 4.97 3.62
CA ALA A 46 -17.10 4.01 3.51
C ALA A 46 -17.16 3.03 4.69
N HIS A 47 -16.02 2.63 5.22
CA HIS A 47 -15.90 1.74 6.38
C HIS A 47 -14.53 1.90 7.03
N PRO A 48 -14.39 2.76 8.05
CA PRO A 48 -13.09 3.19 8.56
C PRO A 48 -12.18 2.06 9.05
N LEU A 49 -12.73 1.08 9.77
CA LEU A 49 -11.99 -0.09 10.25
C LEU A 49 -11.40 -0.93 9.09
N THR A 50 -12.21 -1.22 8.07
CA THR A 50 -11.78 -1.97 6.89
C THR A 50 -10.83 -1.16 6.04
N GLY A 51 -11.12 0.12 5.80
CA GLY A 51 -10.25 1.04 5.08
C GLY A 51 -8.87 1.16 5.72
N GLY A 52 -8.81 1.25 7.05
CA GLY A 52 -7.56 1.24 7.80
C GLY A 52 -6.74 -0.05 7.60
N LYS A 53 -7.39 -1.21 7.51
CA LYS A 53 -6.71 -2.47 7.15
C LYS A 53 -6.21 -2.47 5.71
N GLN A 54 -7.05 -1.99 4.77
CA GLN A 54 -6.75 -1.97 3.34
C GLN A 54 -5.48 -1.17 3.04
N VAL A 55 -5.34 0.05 3.59
CA VAL A 55 -4.16 0.88 3.29
C VAL A 55 -2.84 0.27 3.80
N VAL A 56 -2.87 -0.50 4.89
CA VAL A 56 -1.69 -1.24 5.37
C VAL A 56 -1.40 -2.42 4.46
N CYS A 57 -2.42 -3.15 4.03
CA CYS A 57 -2.27 -4.31 3.14
C CYS A 57 -1.80 -3.89 1.74
N GLU A 58 -2.25 -2.76 1.23
CA GLU A 58 -1.79 -2.20 -0.04
C GLU A 58 -0.29 -1.89 0.01
N SER A 59 0.17 -1.18 1.04
CA SER A 59 1.59 -0.94 1.25
C SER A 59 2.39 -2.24 1.39
N PHE A 60 1.84 -3.23 2.08
CA PHE A 60 2.46 -4.55 2.21
C PHE A 60 2.60 -5.26 0.85
N ARG A 61 1.55 -5.25 0.00
CA ARG A 61 1.58 -5.83 -1.34
C ARG A 61 2.58 -5.12 -2.25
N ASN A 62 2.57 -3.80 -2.26
CA ASN A 62 3.46 -2.97 -3.08
C ASN A 62 4.94 -3.25 -2.81
N LEU A 63 5.32 -3.41 -1.54
CA LEU A 63 6.69 -3.78 -1.20
C LEU A 63 7.03 -5.20 -1.67
N ILE A 64 6.13 -6.14 -1.51
CA ILE A 64 6.36 -7.54 -1.89
C ILE A 64 6.45 -7.69 -3.41
N SER A 65 5.67 -6.94 -4.18
CA SER A 65 5.66 -6.99 -5.64
C SER A 65 7.00 -6.63 -6.28
N VAL A 66 7.86 -5.90 -5.58
CA VAL A 66 9.24 -5.65 -6.02
C VAL A 66 10.28 -6.60 -5.37
N GLY A 67 9.84 -7.60 -4.61
CA GLY A 67 10.70 -8.57 -3.91
C GLY A 67 11.23 -8.08 -2.57
N ALA A 68 10.69 -7.01 -2.01
CA ALA A 68 11.09 -6.51 -0.71
C ALA A 68 10.30 -7.19 0.42
N LYS A 69 11.01 -7.62 1.46
CA LYS A 69 10.36 -8.06 2.71
C LYS A 69 9.93 -6.82 3.49
N PRO A 70 8.62 -6.63 3.76
CA PRO A 70 8.13 -5.54 4.58
C PRO A 70 8.75 -5.56 5.98
N VAL A 71 9.17 -4.39 6.49
CA VAL A 71 9.90 -4.24 7.76
C VAL A 71 9.17 -3.35 8.73
N ALA A 72 8.75 -2.16 8.30
CA ALA A 72 8.09 -1.17 9.14
C ALA A 72 7.28 -0.18 8.32
N ILE A 73 6.31 0.45 8.97
CA ILE A 73 5.53 1.56 8.41
C ILE A 73 5.66 2.84 9.23
N THR A 74 5.52 3.96 8.56
CA THR A 74 5.15 5.25 9.14
C THR A 74 3.74 5.60 8.72
N ASN A 75 2.99 6.34 9.52
CA ASN A 75 1.67 6.81 9.13
C ASN A 75 1.55 8.33 9.20
N CYS A 76 0.81 8.92 8.29
CA CYS A 76 0.41 10.31 8.29
C CYS A 76 -1.12 10.34 8.31
N LEU A 77 -1.70 10.60 9.47
CA LEU A 77 -3.14 10.50 9.71
C LEU A 77 -3.78 11.87 9.56
N ASN A 78 -4.62 12.05 8.53
CA ASN A 78 -5.28 13.32 8.22
C ASN A 78 -6.79 13.16 8.35
N PHE A 79 -7.41 13.93 9.24
CA PHE A 79 -8.83 13.85 9.58
C PHE A 79 -9.42 15.24 9.77
N GLY A 80 -10.75 15.32 9.78
CA GLY A 80 -11.52 16.53 10.07
C GLY A 80 -11.35 17.02 11.52
N SER A 81 -12.30 17.76 12.03
CA SER A 81 -12.26 18.23 13.41
C SER A 81 -12.49 17.10 14.42
N PRO A 82 -11.63 16.93 15.43
CA PRO A 82 -11.82 15.95 16.48
C PRO A 82 -12.98 16.32 17.46
N GLU A 83 -13.53 17.53 17.36
CA GLU A 83 -14.71 17.97 18.10
C GLU A 83 -16.00 17.46 17.44
N ASN A 84 -15.92 16.98 16.20
CA ASN A 84 -17.02 16.31 15.51
C ASN A 84 -17.00 14.83 15.83
N GLU A 85 -18.09 14.31 16.38
CA GLU A 85 -18.20 12.91 16.84
C GLU A 85 -18.00 11.90 15.70
N GLU A 86 -18.48 12.21 14.49
CA GLU A 86 -18.31 11.36 13.31
C GLU A 86 -16.84 11.28 12.90
N SER A 87 -16.18 12.44 12.73
CA SER A 87 -14.75 12.49 12.40
C SER A 87 -13.88 11.79 13.44
N MET A 88 -14.22 11.89 14.71
CA MET A 88 -13.48 11.21 15.77
C MET A 88 -13.75 9.71 15.77
N GLY A 89 -14.97 9.27 15.46
CA GLY A 89 -15.32 7.87 15.26
C GLY A 89 -14.52 7.25 14.10
N GLU A 90 -14.50 7.92 12.95
CA GLU A 90 -13.71 7.52 11.78
C GLU A 90 -12.21 7.38 12.10
N PHE A 91 -11.66 8.34 12.85
CA PHE A 91 -10.27 8.29 13.30
C PHE A 91 -9.98 7.06 14.16
N VAL A 92 -10.80 6.82 15.18
CA VAL A 92 -10.62 5.69 16.10
C VAL A 92 -10.68 4.35 15.35
N GLU A 93 -11.68 4.16 14.50
CA GLU A 93 -11.82 2.93 13.73
C GLU A 93 -10.71 2.74 12.69
N CYS A 94 -10.27 3.80 12.01
CA CYS A 94 -9.11 3.73 11.10
C CYS A 94 -7.84 3.31 11.85
N VAL A 95 -7.55 3.92 13.00
CA VAL A 95 -6.38 3.58 13.82
C VAL A 95 -6.46 2.14 14.31
N GLN A 96 -7.64 1.67 14.72
CA GLN A 96 -7.85 0.28 15.10
C GLN A 96 -7.56 -0.66 13.91
N GLY A 97 -8.10 -0.38 12.74
CA GLY A 97 -7.87 -1.18 11.53
C GLY A 97 -6.40 -1.25 11.13
N ILE A 98 -5.71 -0.11 11.14
CA ILE A 98 -4.25 -0.02 10.92
C ILE A 98 -3.50 -0.88 11.93
N GLY A 99 -3.85 -0.77 13.22
CA GLY A 99 -3.21 -1.53 14.30
C GLY A 99 -3.40 -3.05 14.16
N GLU A 100 -4.61 -3.50 13.80
CA GLU A 100 -4.91 -4.91 13.58
C GLU A 100 -4.10 -5.48 12.40
N ALA A 101 -4.07 -4.79 11.26
CA ALA A 101 -3.30 -5.21 10.08
C ALA A 101 -1.79 -5.20 10.35
N ALA A 102 -1.26 -4.12 10.92
CA ALA A 102 0.16 -3.98 11.26
C ALA A 102 0.63 -5.09 12.20
N LYS A 103 -0.16 -5.41 13.23
CA LYS A 103 0.13 -6.49 14.17
C LYS A 103 0.10 -7.87 13.50
N TYR A 104 -0.94 -8.14 12.69
CA TYR A 104 -1.09 -9.44 12.04
C TYR A 104 0.00 -9.72 11.01
N LEU A 105 0.31 -8.72 10.18
CA LEU A 105 1.32 -8.80 9.13
C LEU A 105 2.75 -8.68 9.68
N LYS A 106 2.94 -8.40 10.98
CA LYS A 106 4.24 -8.10 11.60
C LYS A 106 4.95 -6.93 10.90
N PHE A 107 4.18 -5.91 10.60
CA PHE A 107 4.58 -4.72 9.87
C PHE A 107 4.38 -3.49 10.77
N PRO A 108 5.25 -3.30 11.81
CA PRO A 108 5.00 -2.39 12.91
C PRO A 108 5.04 -0.92 12.49
N VAL A 109 4.19 -0.11 13.12
CA VAL A 109 4.25 1.35 13.05
C VAL A 109 5.42 1.82 13.92
N VAL A 110 6.42 2.47 13.34
CA VAL A 110 7.61 2.96 14.05
C VAL A 110 7.68 4.47 14.11
N SER A 111 6.87 5.16 13.33
CA SER A 111 6.81 6.62 13.25
C SER A 111 5.45 7.06 12.71
N GLY A 112 5.14 8.32 12.83
CA GLY A 112 3.96 8.92 12.22
C GLY A 112 3.59 10.27 12.80
N ASN A 113 2.51 10.84 12.27
CA ASN A 113 1.89 12.04 12.80
C ASN A 113 0.37 11.98 12.65
N VAL A 114 -0.31 12.82 13.41
CA VAL A 114 -1.74 13.09 13.28
C VAL A 114 -1.94 14.57 12.95
N SER A 115 -2.78 14.82 11.97
CA SER A 115 -3.25 16.15 11.58
C SER A 115 -4.76 16.19 11.66
N PHE A 116 -5.29 17.03 12.53
CA PHE A 116 -6.71 17.30 12.69
C PHE A 116 -7.09 18.67 12.13
N TYR A 117 -8.39 18.98 12.16
CA TYR A 117 -8.97 20.22 11.63
C TYR A 117 -8.69 20.44 10.13
N ASN A 118 -8.51 19.35 9.36
CA ASN A 118 -8.42 19.45 7.92
C ASN A 118 -9.83 19.59 7.36
N GLN A 119 -10.25 20.82 7.15
CA GLN A 119 -11.62 21.15 6.72
C GLN A 119 -11.67 22.44 5.95
N THR A 120 -12.74 22.58 5.15
CA THR A 120 -13.09 23.82 4.47
C THR A 120 -14.43 24.29 5.02
N LYS A 121 -14.45 25.40 5.76
CA LYS A 121 -15.61 25.82 6.55
C LYS A 121 -15.99 24.73 7.55
N ASP A 122 -17.21 24.21 7.47
CA ASP A 122 -17.74 23.18 8.37
C ASP A 122 -17.63 21.77 7.78
N GLU A 123 -17.08 21.62 6.58
CA GLU A 123 -16.93 20.32 5.91
C GLU A 123 -15.50 19.78 6.09
N GLY A 124 -15.38 18.68 6.82
CA GLY A 124 -14.13 17.95 7.01
C GLY A 124 -13.71 17.19 5.74
N ILE A 125 -12.42 16.95 5.60
CA ILE A 125 -11.94 16.01 4.57
C ILE A 125 -12.40 14.59 4.89
N LYS A 126 -12.47 13.74 3.88
CA LYS A 126 -12.60 12.29 4.12
C LYS A 126 -11.42 11.77 4.94
N PRO A 127 -11.63 10.73 5.77
CA PRO A 127 -10.56 10.09 6.51
C PRO A 127 -9.41 9.70 5.59
N THR A 128 -8.25 10.26 5.77
CA THR A 128 -7.10 10.09 4.85
C THR A 128 -5.85 9.66 5.63
N PRO A 129 -5.81 8.44 6.17
CA PRO A 129 -4.57 7.86 6.64
C PRO A 129 -3.69 7.51 5.44
N SER A 130 -2.46 8.01 5.43
CA SER A 130 -1.43 7.64 4.45
C SER A 130 -0.38 6.78 5.12
N ILE A 131 -0.09 5.64 4.53
CA ILE A 131 0.88 4.67 5.04
C ILE A 131 2.14 4.73 4.19
N GLY A 132 3.27 5.02 4.80
CA GLY A 132 4.59 4.90 4.19
C GLY A 132 5.22 3.58 4.59
N GLY A 133 5.32 2.62 3.68
CA GLY A 133 5.92 1.33 3.93
C GLY A 133 7.40 1.30 3.57
N VAL A 134 8.19 0.58 4.37
CA VAL A 134 9.61 0.31 4.10
C VAL A 134 9.85 -1.18 4.10
N GLY A 135 10.52 -1.65 3.06
CA GLY A 135 10.92 -3.05 2.89
C GLY A 135 12.40 -3.21 2.59
N LEU A 136 12.92 -4.39 2.89
CA LEU A 136 14.32 -4.75 2.65
C LEU A 136 14.42 -5.82 1.57
N ILE A 137 15.23 -5.55 0.55
CA ILE A 137 15.69 -6.52 -0.46
C ILE A 137 17.10 -6.95 -0.07
N LYS A 138 17.31 -8.25 0.13
CA LYS A 138 18.60 -8.79 0.54
C LYS A 138 19.62 -8.80 -0.59
N ASP A 139 19.16 -9.05 -1.80
CA ASP A 139 19.96 -9.05 -3.04
C ASP A 139 19.15 -8.30 -4.10
N TYR A 140 19.56 -7.07 -4.41
CA TYR A 140 18.85 -6.21 -5.36
C TYR A 140 18.83 -6.77 -6.79
N LYS A 141 19.70 -7.70 -7.13
CA LYS A 141 19.73 -8.38 -8.44
C LYS A 141 18.53 -9.30 -8.65
N LYS A 142 17.85 -9.67 -7.55
CA LYS A 142 16.61 -10.46 -7.57
C LYS A 142 15.33 -9.60 -7.57
N MET A 143 15.48 -8.28 -7.54
CA MET A 143 14.33 -7.37 -7.64
C MET A 143 13.62 -7.58 -8.97
N ILE A 144 12.30 -7.51 -8.94
CA ILE A 144 11.44 -7.57 -10.12
C ILE A 144 10.61 -6.29 -10.26
N THR A 145 10.04 -6.09 -11.41
CA THR A 145 9.17 -4.95 -11.72
C THR A 145 7.86 -5.42 -12.35
N MET A 146 6.89 -4.51 -12.49
CA MET A 146 5.56 -4.84 -13.01
C MET A 146 5.52 -5.14 -14.52
N ASP A 147 6.53 -4.73 -15.29
CA ASP A 147 6.52 -4.88 -16.75
C ASP A 147 6.62 -6.34 -17.17
N PHE A 148 5.89 -6.75 -18.20
CA PHE A 148 6.09 -8.03 -18.86
C PHE A 148 7.49 -8.13 -19.47
N LYS A 149 8.18 -9.25 -19.25
CA LYS A 149 9.59 -9.41 -19.66
C LYS A 149 9.78 -10.19 -20.94
N GLU A 150 8.98 -11.22 -21.16
CA GLU A 150 9.13 -12.15 -22.29
C GLU A 150 7.77 -12.51 -22.87
N ILE A 151 7.74 -12.77 -24.18
CA ILE A 151 6.57 -13.33 -24.87
C ILE A 151 6.35 -14.76 -24.35
N ASP A 152 5.10 -15.21 -24.33
CA ASP A 152 4.66 -16.54 -23.89
C ASP A 152 4.84 -16.82 -22.36
N ASN A 153 5.18 -15.82 -21.55
CA ASN A 153 5.13 -15.97 -20.10
C ASN A 153 3.68 -16.18 -19.63
N ILE A 154 3.51 -17.07 -18.65
CA ILE A 154 2.21 -17.33 -18.02
C ILE A 154 1.90 -16.21 -17.05
N VAL A 155 0.69 -15.65 -17.14
CA VAL A 155 0.15 -14.68 -16.16
C VAL A 155 -0.66 -15.45 -15.12
N LEU A 156 -0.31 -15.28 -13.85
CA LEU A 156 -0.98 -15.89 -12.72
C LEU A 156 -1.66 -14.82 -11.86
N VAL A 157 -2.86 -15.11 -11.39
CA VAL A 157 -3.54 -14.33 -10.35
C VAL A 157 -3.37 -15.07 -9.03
N ILE A 158 -2.73 -14.42 -8.05
CA ILE A 158 -2.55 -14.96 -6.70
C ILE A 158 -3.63 -14.33 -5.81
N GLY A 159 -4.56 -15.15 -5.35
CA GLY A 159 -5.69 -14.70 -4.58
C GLY A 159 -7.02 -15.08 -5.21
N LYS A 160 -8.10 -14.53 -4.68
CA LYS A 160 -9.46 -14.81 -5.13
C LYS A 160 -10.10 -13.53 -5.64
N THR A 161 -10.66 -13.58 -6.85
CA THR A 161 -11.45 -12.48 -7.42
C THR A 161 -12.93 -12.76 -7.18
N GLU A 162 -13.62 -11.89 -6.43
CA GLU A 162 -15.00 -12.11 -5.99
C GLU A 162 -16.01 -11.18 -6.69
N GLY A 163 -15.57 -10.35 -7.63
CA GLY A 163 -16.43 -9.47 -8.42
C GLY A 163 -16.98 -8.27 -7.64
N HIS A 164 -16.34 -7.88 -6.54
CA HIS A 164 -16.67 -6.68 -5.79
C HIS A 164 -16.31 -5.43 -6.61
N ILE A 165 -17.23 -4.48 -6.75
CA ILE A 165 -17.02 -3.25 -7.53
C ILE A 165 -17.32 -1.96 -6.73
N ASP A 166 -17.91 -2.06 -5.53
CA ASP A 166 -18.24 -0.91 -4.71
C ASP A 166 -16.99 -0.10 -4.35
N GLN A 167 -17.12 1.23 -4.30
CA GLN A 167 -16.02 2.18 -4.10
C GLN A 167 -14.94 2.17 -5.18
N SER A 168 -15.06 1.35 -6.23
CA SER A 168 -14.12 1.34 -7.34
C SER A 168 -14.24 2.60 -8.21
N LEU A 169 -13.20 2.88 -8.98
CA LEU A 169 -13.25 3.95 -10.00
C LEU A 169 -14.31 3.66 -11.07
N PHE A 170 -14.55 2.37 -11.39
CA PHE A 170 -15.58 1.97 -12.33
C PHE A 170 -16.98 2.31 -11.81
N ALA A 171 -17.30 1.93 -10.58
CA ALA A 171 -18.58 2.26 -9.95
C ALA A 171 -18.82 3.77 -9.92
N ARG A 172 -17.82 4.54 -9.48
CA ARG A 172 -17.95 5.99 -9.33
C ARG A 172 -17.98 6.77 -10.63
N ASN A 173 -17.16 6.39 -11.61
CA ASN A 173 -16.98 7.19 -12.84
C ASN A 173 -17.83 6.72 -14.01
N ILE A 174 -18.21 5.44 -14.02
CA ILE A 174 -18.99 4.86 -15.13
C ILE A 174 -20.44 4.63 -14.72
N LEU A 175 -20.68 4.11 -13.50
CA LEU A 175 -22.03 3.84 -13.00
C LEU A 175 -22.63 4.99 -12.19
N ASP A 176 -21.84 6.02 -11.84
CA ASP A 176 -22.20 7.11 -10.90
C ASP A 176 -22.66 6.61 -9.52
N GLU A 177 -22.15 5.46 -9.11
CA GLU A 177 -22.41 4.84 -7.81
C GLU A 177 -21.26 5.15 -6.84
N LYS A 178 -21.59 5.80 -5.72
CA LYS A 178 -20.61 6.26 -4.72
C LYS A 178 -20.78 5.59 -3.36
N ASN A 179 -21.74 4.66 -3.26
CA ASN A 179 -22.11 3.98 -2.04
C ASN A 179 -21.58 2.54 -2.02
N GLY A 180 -21.80 1.87 -0.90
CA GLY A 180 -21.38 0.49 -0.69
C GLY A 180 -20.09 0.39 0.16
N PRO A 181 -19.81 -0.79 0.71
CA PRO A 181 -18.62 -1.02 1.52
C PRO A 181 -17.37 -1.12 0.65
N PRO A 182 -16.16 -0.91 1.20
CA PRO A 182 -14.93 -1.31 0.54
C PRO A 182 -14.85 -2.85 0.45
N PRO A 183 -13.99 -3.41 -0.42
CA PRO A 183 -13.79 -4.85 -0.45
C PRO A 183 -13.28 -5.36 0.92
N GLU A 184 -13.81 -6.49 1.36
CA GLU A 184 -13.35 -7.12 2.58
C GLU A 184 -11.88 -7.54 2.47
N ILE A 185 -11.16 -7.50 3.59
CA ILE A 185 -9.78 -7.90 3.66
C ILE A 185 -9.59 -9.11 4.58
N ASN A 186 -8.97 -10.15 4.07
CA ASN A 186 -8.60 -11.33 4.83
C ASN A 186 -7.08 -11.31 5.10
N LEU A 187 -6.69 -10.87 6.29
CA LEU A 187 -5.28 -10.72 6.68
C LEU A 187 -4.48 -12.02 6.61
N PHE A 188 -5.13 -13.18 6.81
CA PHE A 188 -4.49 -14.49 6.64
C PHE A 188 -4.09 -14.73 5.18
N ASN A 189 -5.01 -14.45 4.25
CA ASN A 189 -4.73 -14.59 2.83
C ASN A 189 -3.68 -13.57 2.36
N GLU A 190 -3.78 -12.31 2.78
CA GLU A 190 -2.79 -11.27 2.49
C GLU A 190 -1.37 -11.72 2.86
N LYS A 191 -1.20 -12.20 4.08
CA LYS A 191 0.08 -12.68 4.57
C LYS A 191 0.58 -13.88 3.78
N ASN A 192 -0.26 -14.90 3.59
CA ASN A 192 0.15 -16.13 2.89
C ASN A 192 0.46 -15.89 1.41
N ASN A 193 -0.35 -15.07 0.73
CA ASN A 193 -0.11 -14.70 -0.66
C ASN A 193 1.21 -13.95 -0.79
N GLY A 194 1.46 -12.97 0.08
CA GLY A 194 2.69 -12.21 0.09
C GLY A 194 3.92 -13.06 0.39
N GLU A 195 3.89 -13.90 1.42
CA GLU A 195 5.00 -14.81 1.74
C GLU A 195 5.26 -15.82 0.62
N THR A 196 4.21 -16.26 -0.09
CA THR A 196 4.34 -17.16 -1.24
C THR A 196 4.99 -16.44 -2.40
N LEU A 197 4.53 -15.23 -2.74
CA LEU A 197 5.11 -14.43 -3.82
C LEU A 197 6.60 -14.15 -3.56
N LEU A 198 6.98 -13.76 -2.33
CA LEU A 198 8.39 -13.55 -1.99
C LEU A 198 9.25 -14.80 -2.21
N LYS A 199 8.74 -15.99 -1.85
CA LYS A 199 9.46 -17.26 -2.11
C LYS A 199 9.62 -17.54 -3.60
N LEU A 200 8.61 -17.27 -4.39
CA LEU A 200 8.64 -17.45 -5.85
C LEU A 200 9.63 -16.47 -6.52
N ILE A 201 9.67 -15.21 -6.06
CA ILE A 201 10.65 -14.22 -6.51
C ILE A 201 12.08 -14.66 -6.13
N ASP A 202 12.29 -15.04 -4.88
CA ASP A 202 13.60 -15.47 -4.37
C ASP A 202 14.16 -16.69 -5.13
N SER A 203 13.26 -17.60 -5.54
CA SER A 203 13.62 -18.77 -6.36
C SER A 203 13.85 -18.47 -7.85
N GLY A 204 13.58 -17.24 -8.30
CA GLY A 204 13.69 -16.83 -9.71
C GLY A 204 12.60 -17.36 -10.63
N LEU A 205 11.51 -17.92 -10.07
CA LEU A 205 10.38 -18.42 -10.86
C LEU A 205 9.45 -17.33 -11.37
N ILE A 206 9.41 -16.17 -10.70
CA ILE A 206 8.62 -15.01 -11.07
C ILE A 206 9.54 -13.94 -11.65
N LYS A 207 9.20 -13.42 -12.82
CA LYS A 207 9.98 -12.39 -13.53
C LYS A 207 9.39 -10.99 -13.45
N SER A 208 8.09 -10.91 -13.17
CA SER A 208 7.34 -9.67 -12.95
C SER A 208 6.19 -9.92 -12.00
N ALA A 209 5.84 -8.92 -11.23
CA ALA A 209 4.65 -8.92 -10.39
C ALA A 209 4.09 -7.50 -10.29
N HIS A 210 2.79 -7.43 -10.02
CA HIS A 210 2.05 -6.21 -9.75
C HIS A 210 0.94 -6.54 -8.76
N ASP A 211 0.65 -5.65 -7.83
CA ASP A 211 -0.48 -5.86 -6.94
C ASP A 211 -1.80 -5.59 -7.70
N VAL A 212 -2.90 -6.09 -7.14
CA VAL A 212 -4.26 -5.77 -7.57
C VAL A 212 -4.91 -4.95 -6.48
N SER A 213 -5.07 -3.65 -6.74
CA SER A 213 -5.59 -2.67 -5.78
C SER A 213 -6.77 -1.87 -6.33
#